data_8ffdf8de9b5a9234867c0209c6a008f1
#
_entry.id   8ffdf8de9b5a9234867c0209c6a008f1
#
_cell.length_a   1.000
_cell.length_b   1.000
_cell.length_c   1.000
_cell.angle_alpha   90.00
_cell.angle_beta   90.00
_cell.angle_gamma   90.00
#
_symmetry.space_group_name_H-M   'P 1'
#
loop_
_entity.id
_entity.type
_entity.pdbx_description
1 polymer ?
#
loop_
_entity_poly.entity_id
_entity_poly.type
_entity_poly.pdbx_seq_one_letter_code
_entity_poly.pdbx_strand_id
1 'polypeptide(L)'
;MLNLSTLETGVWSIDSKKISRRSIVAGIAALSVHRFACTVHAAETRPLAERLATYAAALRYEDLDAATVERVKSHVIDTLGCGIAAFDERPVRVCREIAQSVQGAASIIGTARKTSPDLAAFANGAAGRYYDLNDIYVGKVTSHPSDHIAPCLAVAEAERASAHDLITAIALAYEINCRLVDALDVSARGWDTPVFSLPAVALAAGKLMKLDAARLTEAVNLAVNDHIAMGQTRAQVLSDWKGLADGEASRNAVFAAMLARGGLTGPAPIFEGRLGLFKQVSGEADIDVGKFGGRGNQFRINRCGMKAYPAVVYTQTAIVAAMAVADEVTKGAPDRAAALERIVSIEIATSKRGLQQTGSEREKWAPATRDTADHSMPFITARAMFDGDITNDSYAPAKLKEPRILAFMQKITVAEDPELTARVGDAVPTRITAILADGQRVSREVNDIPGFAGKPMQRPDIDRKFRGNIGKRWPRQKTDAVLQSLWLLEKTPDIGALLATLTV
;
A
#
# COMPACT_ATOMS: atom_id res chain seq x y z
N MET A 1 55.29 -6.94 -23.57
CA MET A 1 56.02 -6.29 -24.68
C MET A 1 54.97 -5.79 -25.66
N LEU A 2 54.71 -4.49 -25.67
CA LEU A 2 54.25 -3.73 -26.83
C LEU A 2 54.24 -2.24 -26.44
N ASN A 3 54.81 -1.50 -27.27
CA ASN A 3 55.49 -0.25 -27.32
C ASN A 3 54.62 1.00 -27.06
N LEU A 4 55.13 1.89 -26.22
CA LEU A 4 54.72 3.28 -26.06
C LEU A 4 55.54 4.15 -27.03
N SER A 5 54.90 4.88 -27.91
CA SER A 5 55.42 6.14 -28.53
C SER A 5 54.24 6.75 -29.32
N THR A 6 53.81 7.89 -29.04
CA THR A 6 54.07 9.24 -29.43
C THR A 6 52.88 10.14 -29.02
N LEU A 7 53.10 11.01 -28.07
CA LEU A 7 52.28 12.20 -27.79
C LEU A 7 52.85 13.35 -28.60
N GLU A 8 52.14 13.82 -29.62
CA GLU A 8 52.41 15.12 -30.27
C GLU A 8 51.57 16.20 -29.58
N THR A 9 52.28 17.17 -29.04
CA THR A 9 51.75 18.40 -28.44
C THR A 9 51.39 19.41 -29.53
N GLY A 10 50.11 19.59 -29.83
CA GLY A 10 49.60 20.67 -30.68
C GLY A 10 49.38 21.93 -29.87
N VAL A 11 50.28 22.88 -29.98
CA VAL A 11 50.13 24.24 -29.47
C VAL A 11 49.31 25.05 -30.47
N TRP A 12 48.12 25.49 -30.12
CA TRP A 12 47.32 26.43 -30.89
C TRP A 12 47.67 27.88 -30.48
N SER A 13 48.32 28.61 -31.38
CA SER A 13 48.53 30.07 -31.22
C SER A 13 47.27 30.82 -31.67
N ILE A 14 46.69 31.61 -30.77
CA ILE A 14 45.55 32.51 -31.09
C ILE A 14 46.11 33.83 -31.62
N ASP A 15 45.84 34.10 -32.91
CA ASP A 15 46.18 35.39 -33.55
C ASP A 15 45.22 36.48 -33.10
N SER A 16 45.78 37.54 -32.48
CA SER A 16 45.06 38.60 -31.77
C SER A 16 44.51 39.76 -32.62
N LYS A 17 44.23 39.55 -33.90
CA LYS A 17 43.71 40.63 -34.77
C LYS A 17 42.32 40.32 -35.33
N LYS A 18 41.34 41.11 -34.82
CA LYS A 18 39.94 41.31 -35.24
C LYS A 18 38.87 40.61 -34.40
N ILE A 19 38.65 41.12 -33.19
CA ILE A 19 37.37 40.91 -32.51
C ILE A 19 36.53 42.21 -32.70
N SER A 20 35.45 42.14 -33.46
CA SER A 20 34.55 43.28 -33.67
C SER A 20 33.60 43.46 -32.47
N ARG A 21 33.17 44.70 -32.18
CA ARG A 21 32.20 45.00 -31.10
C ARG A 21 30.89 44.21 -31.22
N ARG A 22 30.51 43.74 -32.39
CA ARG A 22 29.34 42.87 -32.61
C ARG A 22 29.51 41.46 -32.07
N SER A 23 30.72 40.91 -32.07
CA SER A 23 31.01 39.56 -31.53
C SER A 23 30.98 39.52 -30.01
N ILE A 24 31.25 40.64 -29.31
CA ILE A 24 31.19 40.72 -27.85
C ILE A 24 29.74 40.75 -27.37
N VAL A 25 28.83 41.47 -28.09
CA VAL A 25 27.41 41.52 -27.73
C VAL A 25 26.74 40.16 -27.94
N ALA A 26 27.08 39.42 -29.01
CA ALA A 26 26.57 38.08 -29.24
C ALA A 26 27.08 37.06 -28.18
N GLY A 27 28.34 37.21 -27.71
CA GLY A 27 28.90 36.38 -26.65
C GLY A 27 28.26 36.61 -25.28
N ILE A 28 27.90 37.87 -24.93
CA ILE A 28 27.21 38.20 -23.67
C ILE A 28 25.76 37.75 -23.71
N ALA A 29 25.07 37.85 -24.84
CA ALA A 29 23.70 37.31 -25.01
C ALA A 29 23.68 35.76 -24.92
N ALA A 30 24.67 35.06 -25.50
CA ALA A 30 24.79 33.60 -25.40
C ALA A 30 25.12 33.14 -23.99
N LEU A 31 25.94 33.87 -23.22
CA LEU A 31 26.23 33.58 -21.82
C LEU A 31 25.03 33.86 -20.91
N SER A 32 24.20 34.86 -21.20
CA SER A 32 22.98 35.14 -20.46
C SER A 32 21.88 34.10 -20.72
N VAL A 33 21.73 33.63 -21.96
CA VAL A 33 20.79 32.56 -22.32
C VAL A 33 21.26 31.23 -21.76
N HIS A 34 22.58 30.92 -21.75
CA HIS A 34 23.12 29.72 -21.14
C HIS A 34 22.95 29.69 -19.61
N ARG A 35 23.09 30.84 -18.93
CA ARG A 35 22.83 30.91 -17.48
C ARG A 35 21.34 30.72 -17.14
N PHE A 36 20.42 31.22 -17.96
CA PHE A 36 18.97 30.98 -17.77
C PHE A 36 18.59 29.53 -18.11
N ALA A 37 19.13 28.94 -19.16
CA ALA A 37 18.91 27.53 -19.50
C ALA A 37 19.55 26.58 -18.46
N CYS A 38 20.76 26.90 -17.94
CA CYS A 38 21.38 26.11 -16.88
C CYS A 38 20.61 26.16 -15.55
N THR A 39 19.97 27.29 -15.19
CA THR A 39 19.21 27.39 -13.95
C THR A 39 17.89 26.63 -14.03
N VAL A 40 17.21 26.62 -15.18
CA VAL A 40 16.00 25.80 -15.36
C VAL A 40 16.33 24.32 -15.47
N HIS A 41 17.41 23.95 -16.16
CA HIS A 41 17.85 22.55 -16.26
C HIS A 41 18.40 21.99 -14.94
N ALA A 42 19.10 22.82 -14.13
CA ALA A 42 19.62 22.40 -12.83
C ALA A 42 18.51 22.13 -11.78
N ALA A 43 17.32 22.74 -11.92
CA ALA A 43 16.19 22.47 -11.04
C ALA A 43 15.52 21.10 -11.35
N GLU A 44 15.54 20.65 -12.61
CA GLU A 44 15.03 19.35 -13.05
C GLU A 44 16.03 18.20 -12.85
N THR A 45 17.31 18.46 -12.64
CA THR A 45 18.39 17.46 -12.55
C THR A 45 18.68 16.99 -11.13
N ARG A 46 18.04 17.57 -10.08
CA ARG A 46 18.26 17.08 -8.70
C ARG A 46 17.71 15.66 -8.56
N PRO A 47 18.47 14.74 -7.88
CA PRO A 47 18.03 13.38 -7.62
C PRO A 47 16.63 13.32 -7.00
N LEU A 48 15.87 12.26 -7.31
CA LEU A 48 14.49 12.10 -6.84
C LEU A 48 14.44 12.11 -5.30
N ALA A 49 15.40 11.46 -4.62
CA ALA A 49 15.48 11.47 -3.16
C ALA A 49 15.50 12.90 -2.58
N GLU A 50 16.29 13.82 -3.18
CA GLU A 50 16.36 15.22 -2.75
C GLU A 50 15.06 15.98 -3.03
N ARG A 51 14.42 15.72 -4.18
CA ARG A 51 13.13 16.35 -4.55
C ARG A 51 12.02 15.90 -3.60
N LEU A 52 11.95 14.60 -3.29
CA LEU A 52 11.01 14.03 -2.31
C LEU A 52 11.26 14.58 -0.90
N ALA A 53 12.51 14.66 -0.47
CA ALA A 53 12.89 15.20 0.83
C ALA A 53 12.54 16.69 0.96
N THR A 54 12.78 17.47 -0.10
CA THR A 54 12.40 18.90 -0.15
C THR A 54 10.89 19.08 -0.03
N TYR A 55 10.10 18.27 -0.75
CA TYR A 55 8.65 18.26 -0.64
C TYR A 55 8.19 17.86 0.78
N ALA A 56 8.73 16.78 1.32
CA ALA A 56 8.41 16.30 2.66
C ALA A 56 8.72 17.33 3.76
N ALA A 57 9.87 17.99 3.69
CA ALA A 57 10.25 19.04 4.63
C ALA A 57 9.30 20.25 4.58
N ALA A 58 8.87 20.63 3.38
CA ALA A 58 8.02 21.79 3.17
C ALA A 58 6.54 21.59 3.52
N LEU A 59 6.03 20.34 3.44
CA LEU A 59 4.61 20.04 3.65
C LEU A 59 4.18 20.37 5.10
N ARG A 60 3.05 21.06 5.26
CA ARG A 60 2.46 21.45 6.56
C ARG A 60 1.01 20.97 6.66
N TYR A 61 0.47 20.97 7.86
CA TYR A 61 -0.93 20.62 8.10
C TYR A 61 -1.90 21.53 7.33
N GLU A 62 -1.59 22.82 7.23
CA GLU A 62 -2.36 23.83 6.53
C GLU A 62 -2.40 23.62 5.01
N ASP A 63 -1.53 22.80 4.46
CA ASP A 63 -1.54 22.40 3.04
C ASP A 63 -2.56 21.28 2.75
N LEU A 64 -3.12 20.64 3.79
CA LEU A 64 -4.12 19.59 3.68
C LEU A 64 -5.53 20.20 3.65
N ASP A 65 -6.31 19.82 2.66
CA ASP A 65 -7.74 20.15 2.66
C ASP A 65 -8.54 19.29 3.66
N ALA A 66 -9.75 19.74 4.01
CA ALA A 66 -10.60 19.04 4.98
C ALA A 66 -10.92 17.60 4.55
N ALA A 67 -11.07 17.34 3.25
CA ALA A 67 -11.33 16.00 2.73
C ALA A 67 -10.15 15.07 2.98
N THR A 68 -8.93 15.55 2.75
CA THR A 68 -7.69 14.81 3.04
C THR A 68 -7.58 14.48 4.53
N VAL A 69 -7.86 15.43 5.44
CA VAL A 69 -7.85 15.18 6.88
C VAL A 69 -8.88 14.11 7.28
N GLU A 70 -10.11 14.20 6.75
CA GLU A 70 -11.16 13.18 7.00
C GLU A 70 -10.76 11.80 6.44
N ARG A 71 -10.07 11.74 5.28
CA ARG A 71 -9.57 10.48 4.74
C ARG A 71 -8.48 9.89 5.61
N VAL A 72 -7.54 10.69 6.13
CA VAL A 72 -6.53 10.20 7.09
C VAL A 72 -7.20 9.57 8.30
N LYS A 73 -8.17 10.25 8.94
CA LYS A 73 -8.91 9.71 10.10
C LYS A 73 -9.61 8.40 9.75
N SER A 74 -10.27 8.36 8.60
CA SER A 74 -10.97 7.17 8.10
C SER A 74 -10.03 5.96 7.98
N HIS A 75 -8.85 6.16 7.38
CA HIS A 75 -7.86 5.08 7.21
C HIS A 75 -7.20 4.68 8.53
N VAL A 76 -6.97 5.62 9.46
CA VAL A 76 -6.50 5.31 10.83
C VAL A 76 -7.50 4.42 11.57
N ILE A 77 -8.80 4.77 11.54
CA ILE A 77 -9.88 3.97 12.14
C ILE A 77 -9.92 2.57 11.55
N ASP A 78 -9.88 2.46 10.23
CA ASP A 78 -9.92 1.19 9.51
C ASP A 78 -8.74 0.29 9.88
N THR A 79 -7.52 0.82 9.81
CA THR A 79 -6.29 0.08 10.09
C THR A 79 -6.22 -0.38 11.53
N LEU A 80 -6.57 0.47 12.49
CA LEU A 80 -6.62 0.10 13.91
C LEU A 80 -7.68 -0.98 14.16
N GLY A 81 -8.85 -0.90 13.53
CA GLY A 81 -9.87 -1.92 13.58
C GLY A 81 -9.36 -3.26 13.05
N CYS A 82 -8.67 -3.29 11.91
CA CYS A 82 -8.06 -4.49 11.34
C CYS A 82 -7.00 -5.08 12.27
N GLY A 83 -6.13 -4.24 12.86
CA GLY A 83 -5.07 -4.70 13.77
C GLY A 83 -5.60 -5.32 15.05
N ILE A 84 -6.66 -4.74 15.64
CA ILE A 84 -7.31 -5.28 16.84
C ILE A 84 -8.06 -6.58 16.50
N ALA A 85 -8.69 -6.67 15.33
CA ALA A 85 -9.32 -7.91 14.88
C ALA A 85 -8.32 -9.07 14.82
N ALA A 86 -7.11 -8.83 14.32
CA ALA A 86 -6.06 -9.83 14.14
C ALA A 86 -5.23 -10.12 15.41
N PHE A 87 -5.55 -9.49 16.54
CA PHE A 87 -4.71 -9.50 17.77
C PHE A 87 -4.29 -10.89 18.22
N ASP A 88 -5.17 -11.90 18.17
CA ASP A 88 -4.89 -13.27 18.65
C ASP A 88 -4.29 -14.20 17.58
N GLU A 89 -4.15 -13.73 16.36
CA GLU A 89 -3.59 -14.54 15.30
C GLU A 89 -2.13 -14.89 15.57
N ARG A 90 -1.76 -16.17 15.28
CA ARG A 90 -0.41 -16.67 15.59
C ARG A 90 0.72 -15.80 15.06
N PRO A 91 0.72 -15.38 13.76
CA PRO A 91 1.80 -14.54 13.22
C PRO A 91 1.87 -13.18 13.89
N VAL A 92 0.72 -12.54 14.17
CA VAL A 92 0.62 -11.25 14.86
C VAL A 92 1.15 -11.36 16.30
N ARG A 93 0.80 -12.45 17.00
CA ARG A 93 1.29 -12.72 18.36
C ARG A 93 2.80 -12.88 18.38
N VAL A 94 3.39 -13.63 17.43
CA VAL A 94 4.86 -13.78 17.32
C VAL A 94 5.55 -12.43 17.11
N CYS A 95 5.04 -11.59 16.20
CA CYS A 95 5.59 -10.25 15.98
C CYS A 95 5.52 -9.40 17.25
N ARG A 96 4.40 -9.48 17.98
CA ARG A 96 4.19 -8.76 19.24
C ARG A 96 5.14 -9.25 20.34
N GLU A 97 5.33 -10.54 20.48
CA GLU A 97 6.26 -11.14 21.46
C GLU A 97 7.71 -10.69 21.19
N ILE A 98 8.13 -10.67 19.93
CA ILE A 98 9.45 -10.13 19.55
C ILE A 98 9.54 -8.65 19.93
N ALA A 99 8.55 -7.84 19.61
CA ALA A 99 8.56 -6.43 19.94
C ALA A 99 8.60 -6.18 21.46
N GLN A 100 7.96 -7.03 22.27
CA GLN A 100 7.97 -6.93 23.73
C GLN A 100 9.32 -7.23 24.38
N SER A 101 10.27 -7.82 23.64
CA SER A 101 11.63 -8.10 24.18
C SER A 101 12.49 -6.85 24.36
N VAL A 102 12.09 -5.72 23.81
CA VAL A 102 12.80 -4.44 23.89
C VAL A 102 11.91 -3.40 24.57
N GLN A 103 12.46 -2.59 25.45
CA GLN A 103 11.75 -1.44 26.05
C GLN A 103 11.94 -0.19 25.19
N GLY A 104 10.91 0.67 25.16
CA GLY A 104 10.97 1.91 24.41
C GLY A 104 9.80 2.84 24.70
N ALA A 105 9.56 3.79 23.78
CA ALA A 105 8.56 4.85 23.94
C ALA A 105 7.32 4.69 23.05
N ALA A 106 7.27 3.68 22.16
CA ALA A 106 6.18 3.46 21.23
C ALA A 106 5.29 2.29 21.67
N SER A 107 3.97 2.48 21.66
CA SER A 107 2.97 1.50 22.09
C SER A 107 2.90 0.32 21.14
N ILE A 108 2.84 -0.89 21.70
CA ILE A 108 2.38 -2.09 21.02
C ILE A 108 0.86 -2.12 21.16
N ILE A 109 0.16 -1.81 20.08
CA ILE A 109 -1.31 -1.65 20.05
C ILE A 109 -1.99 -2.92 20.57
N GLY A 110 -3.03 -2.75 21.37
CA GLY A 110 -3.73 -3.85 22.03
C GLY A 110 -3.13 -4.23 23.38
N THR A 111 -1.98 -3.65 23.80
CA THR A 111 -1.30 -3.95 25.07
C THR A 111 -0.96 -2.70 25.84
N ALA A 112 -0.60 -2.85 27.12
CA ALA A 112 -0.01 -1.78 27.93
C ALA A 112 1.54 -1.70 27.78
N ARG A 113 2.13 -2.45 26.84
CA ARG A 113 3.58 -2.51 26.65
C ARG A 113 4.03 -1.49 25.60
N LYS A 114 5.25 -1.01 25.77
CA LYS A 114 5.94 -0.12 24.83
C LYS A 114 7.27 -0.74 24.39
N THR A 115 7.68 -0.43 23.17
CA THR A 115 8.92 -0.88 22.57
C THR A 115 9.60 0.26 21.79
N SER A 116 10.69 -0.03 21.07
CA SER A 116 11.29 0.94 20.15
C SER A 116 10.34 1.27 18.98
N PRO A 117 10.43 2.47 18.39
CA PRO A 117 9.50 2.87 17.31
C PRO A 117 9.52 1.96 16.09
N ASP A 118 10.67 1.41 15.72
CA ASP A 118 10.85 0.49 14.61
C ASP A 118 10.17 -0.86 14.87
N LEU A 119 10.32 -1.42 16.07
CA LEU A 119 9.65 -2.68 16.46
C LEU A 119 8.15 -2.49 16.66
N ALA A 120 7.69 -1.33 17.14
CA ALA A 120 6.27 -1.00 17.18
C ALA A 120 5.69 -0.87 15.77
N ALA A 121 6.41 -0.25 14.83
CA ALA A 121 6.04 -0.18 13.42
C ALA A 121 5.85 -1.59 12.83
N PHE A 122 6.77 -2.52 13.09
CA PHE A 122 6.68 -3.90 12.65
C PHE A 122 5.47 -4.62 13.23
N ALA A 123 5.35 -4.68 14.55
CA ALA A 123 4.31 -5.48 15.21
C ALA A 123 2.91 -4.95 14.93
N ASN A 124 2.72 -3.63 14.96
CA ASN A 124 1.44 -2.99 14.70
C ASN A 124 1.09 -3.03 13.19
N GLY A 125 2.09 -2.88 12.31
CA GLY A 125 1.94 -3.01 10.88
C GLY A 125 1.52 -4.43 10.47
N ALA A 126 2.19 -5.46 11.00
CA ALA A 126 1.81 -6.86 10.81
C ALA A 126 0.36 -7.12 11.25
N ALA A 127 -0.06 -6.59 12.40
CA ALA A 127 -1.44 -6.71 12.87
C ALA A 127 -2.46 -6.06 11.93
N GLY A 128 -2.20 -4.82 11.48
CA GLY A 128 -3.10 -4.09 10.56
C GLY A 128 -3.25 -4.76 9.21
N ARG A 129 -2.19 -5.42 8.73
CA ARG A 129 -2.10 -6.03 7.39
C ARG A 129 -2.60 -7.47 7.32
N TYR A 130 -2.55 -8.22 8.42
CA TYR A 130 -2.69 -9.67 8.45
C TYR A 130 -3.94 -10.21 7.75
N TYR A 131 -5.10 -9.63 7.99
CA TYR A 131 -6.37 -10.10 7.42
C TYR A 131 -6.62 -9.68 5.97
N ASP A 132 -5.71 -8.94 5.35
CA ASP A 132 -5.89 -8.40 4.00
C ASP A 132 -7.21 -7.60 3.83
N LEU A 133 -7.64 -6.95 4.91
CA LEU A 133 -8.91 -6.23 5.05
C LEU A 133 -8.71 -4.71 5.10
N ASN A 134 -7.47 -4.24 5.19
CA ASN A 134 -7.09 -2.83 5.19
C ASN A 134 -7.35 -2.15 3.84
N ASP A 135 -6.77 -1.00 3.62
CA ASP A 135 -6.98 -0.22 2.41
C ASP A 135 -6.30 -0.80 1.16
N ILE A 136 -6.53 -0.12 0.06
CA ILE A 136 -5.97 -0.47 -1.25
C ILE A 136 -5.77 0.79 -2.10
N TYR A 137 -4.68 0.85 -2.84
CA TYR A 137 -4.46 1.78 -3.94
C TYR A 137 -4.16 1.00 -5.22
N VAL A 138 -4.84 1.37 -6.32
CA VAL A 138 -4.68 0.75 -7.63
C VAL A 138 -4.03 1.75 -8.58
N GLY A 139 -2.79 1.49 -8.98
CA GLY A 139 -2.04 2.21 -10.00
C GLY A 139 -1.45 1.23 -11.01
N LYS A 140 -0.19 1.38 -11.41
CA LYS A 140 0.50 0.36 -12.25
C LYS A 140 0.59 -1.00 -11.55
N VAL A 141 0.67 -0.98 -10.23
CA VAL A 141 0.53 -2.13 -9.35
C VAL A 141 -0.49 -1.81 -8.26
N THR A 142 -0.81 -2.77 -7.39
CA THR A 142 -1.63 -2.53 -6.20
C THR A 142 -0.74 -2.37 -4.98
N SER A 143 -1.08 -1.47 -4.06
CA SER A 143 -0.37 -1.25 -2.80
C SER A 143 -1.36 -1.01 -1.66
N HIS A 144 -0.87 -1.10 -0.42
CA HIS A 144 -1.64 -0.90 0.81
C HIS A 144 -1.06 0.27 1.62
N PRO A 145 -1.36 1.54 1.26
CA PRO A 145 -0.74 2.70 1.91
C PRO A 145 -1.03 2.81 3.41
N SER A 146 -2.08 2.14 3.93
CA SER A 146 -2.38 2.07 5.37
C SER A 146 -1.30 1.37 6.19
N ASP A 147 -0.40 0.60 5.55
CA ASP A 147 0.75 0.00 6.19
C ASP A 147 1.72 1.05 6.77
N HIS A 148 1.58 2.32 6.33
CA HIS A 148 2.34 3.47 6.85
C HIS A 148 1.74 4.10 8.12
N ILE A 149 0.51 3.74 8.50
CA ILE A 149 -0.16 4.29 9.69
C ILE A 149 0.53 3.82 10.97
N ALA A 150 0.84 2.52 11.06
CA ALA A 150 1.51 1.97 12.23
C ALA A 150 2.87 2.62 12.53
N PRO A 151 3.81 2.78 11.56
CA PRO A 151 5.06 3.49 11.80
C PRO A 151 4.86 4.97 12.14
N CYS A 152 3.90 5.67 11.51
CA CYS A 152 3.61 7.06 11.84
C CYS A 152 3.11 7.21 13.28
N LEU A 153 2.20 6.33 13.74
CA LEU A 153 1.72 6.33 15.13
C LEU A 153 2.85 6.05 16.11
N ALA A 154 3.69 5.05 15.82
CA ALA A 154 4.80 4.66 16.70
C ALA A 154 5.84 5.78 16.87
N VAL A 155 6.23 6.42 15.76
CA VAL A 155 7.19 7.53 15.80
C VAL A 155 6.55 8.78 16.42
N ALA A 156 5.29 9.11 16.07
CA ALA A 156 4.61 10.26 16.63
C ALA A 156 4.45 10.18 18.14
N GLU A 157 4.14 9.00 18.68
CA GLU A 157 4.09 8.79 20.14
C GLU A 157 5.49 8.95 20.77
N ALA A 158 6.51 8.29 20.21
CA ALA A 158 7.86 8.33 20.74
C ALA A 158 8.46 9.74 20.74
N GLU A 159 8.18 10.52 19.72
CA GLU A 159 8.65 11.92 19.58
C GLU A 159 7.69 12.95 20.23
N ARG A 160 6.59 12.51 20.83
CA ARG A 160 5.54 13.37 21.40
C ARG A 160 5.04 14.41 20.39
N ALA A 161 4.88 13.99 19.14
CA ALA A 161 4.43 14.84 18.05
C ALA A 161 2.95 15.26 18.25
N SER A 162 2.58 16.41 17.70
CA SER A 162 1.19 16.84 17.70
C SER A 162 0.31 15.97 16.78
N ALA A 163 -1.00 16.00 17.01
CA ALA A 163 -1.95 15.35 16.13
C ALA A 163 -1.88 15.88 14.68
N HIS A 164 -1.63 17.17 14.50
CA HIS A 164 -1.42 17.79 13.19
C HIS A 164 -0.15 17.25 12.49
N ASP A 165 0.95 17.10 13.25
CA ASP A 165 2.17 16.48 12.71
C ASP A 165 1.91 15.03 12.27
N LEU A 166 1.19 14.25 13.08
CA LEU A 166 0.81 12.86 12.76
C LEU A 166 -0.03 12.79 11.49
N ILE A 167 -1.09 13.58 11.40
CA ILE A 167 -1.98 13.61 10.22
C ILE A 167 -1.18 14.00 8.97
N THR A 168 -0.30 14.99 9.09
CA THR A 168 0.56 15.44 7.98
C THR A 168 1.53 14.34 7.55
N ALA A 169 2.13 13.61 8.49
CA ALA A 169 3.05 12.52 8.20
C ALA A 169 2.34 11.34 7.51
N ILE A 170 1.13 10.99 7.94
CA ILE A 170 0.32 9.96 7.28
C ILE A 170 -0.05 10.39 5.85
N ALA A 171 -0.55 11.62 5.67
CA ALA A 171 -0.87 12.15 4.34
C ALA A 171 0.36 12.15 3.42
N LEU A 172 1.54 12.54 3.93
CA LEU A 172 2.82 12.49 3.23
C LEU A 172 3.17 11.07 2.78
N ALA A 173 3.12 10.10 3.70
CA ALA A 173 3.47 8.70 3.39
C ALA A 173 2.55 8.13 2.30
N TYR A 174 1.25 8.36 2.40
CA TYR A 174 0.28 8.00 1.36
C TYR A 174 0.60 8.63 0.01
N GLU A 175 0.90 9.93 0.01
CA GLU A 175 1.21 10.66 -1.23
C GLU A 175 2.45 10.07 -1.91
N ILE A 176 3.55 9.89 -1.18
CA ILE A 176 4.80 9.33 -1.72
C ILE A 176 4.57 7.91 -2.27
N ASN A 177 3.95 7.02 -1.48
CA ASN A 177 3.68 5.65 -1.90
C ASN A 177 2.81 5.61 -3.17
N CYS A 178 1.66 6.27 -3.16
CA CYS A 178 0.72 6.22 -4.27
C CYS A 178 1.31 6.81 -5.56
N ARG A 179 2.13 7.88 -5.47
CA ARG A 179 2.81 8.46 -6.65
C ARG A 179 3.86 7.51 -7.22
N LEU A 180 4.57 6.78 -6.38
CA LEU A 180 5.49 5.75 -6.84
C LEU A 180 4.75 4.57 -7.48
N VAL A 181 3.62 4.16 -6.91
CA VAL A 181 2.73 3.12 -7.47
C VAL A 181 2.14 3.55 -8.84
N ASP A 182 1.81 4.82 -9.02
CA ASP A 182 1.37 5.35 -10.32
C ASP A 182 2.50 5.32 -11.37
N ALA A 183 3.75 5.51 -10.94
CA ALA A 183 4.89 5.68 -11.84
C ALA A 183 5.61 4.36 -12.19
N LEU A 184 5.64 3.38 -11.27
CA LEU A 184 6.56 2.23 -11.34
C LEU A 184 5.81 0.89 -11.31
N ASP A 185 6.22 -0.07 -12.16
CA ASP A 185 5.76 -1.46 -12.12
C ASP A 185 6.89 -2.39 -11.66
N VAL A 186 7.05 -2.53 -10.35
CA VAL A 186 8.07 -3.39 -9.75
C VAL A 186 7.73 -4.87 -9.90
N SER A 187 6.43 -5.20 -9.94
CA SER A 187 5.96 -6.60 -10.05
C SER A 187 6.31 -7.23 -11.39
N ALA A 188 6.35 -6.43 -12.48
CA ALA A 188 6.77 -6.91 -13.79
C ALA A 188 8.23 -7.39 -13.83
N ARG A 189 9.03 -7.04 -12.82
CA ARG A 189 10.45 -7.42 -12.67
C ARG A 189 10.70 -8.38 -11.50
N GLY A 190 9.64 -8.93 -10.92
CA GLY A 190 9.74 -9.94 -9.87
C GLY A 190 9.94 -9.38 -8.45
N TRP A 191 9.64 -8.08 -8.23
CA TRP A 191 9.72 -7.44 -6.91
C TRP A 191 8.34 -7.20 -6.32
N ASP A 192 8.26 -7.10 -4.99
CA ASP A 192 7.03 -6.84 -4.25
C ASP A 192 6.88 -5.34 -3.92
N THR A 193 5.64 -4.93 -3.73
CA THR A 193 5.23 -3.52 -3.52
C THR A 193 5.69 -2.87 -2.19
N PRO A 194 6.08 -3.59 -1.11
CA PRO A 194 6.68 -2.97 0.08
C PRO A 194 7.90 -2.07 -0.21
N VAL A 195 8.53 -2.21 -1.37
CA VAL A 195 9.60 -1.30 -1.81
C VAL A 195 9.17 0.17 -1.81
N PHE A 196 7.89 0.47 -2.06
CA PHE A 196 7.37 1.83 -2.05
C PHE A 196 7.16 2.38 -0.63
N SER A 197 6.99 1.49 0.35
CA SER A 197 6.90 1.86 1.76
C SER A 197 8.23 2.39 2.30
N LEU A 198 9.36 1.96 1.75
CA LEU A 198 10.68 2.36 2.22
C LEU A 198 10.88 3.89 2.15
N PRO A 199 10.81 4.57 0.99
CA PRO A 199 10.95 6.02 0.94
C PRO A 199 9.78 6.75 1.60
N ALA A 200 8.55 6.22 1.51
CA ALA A 200 7.36 6.83 2.07
C ALA A 200 7.43 6.93 3.60
N VAL A 201 7.74 5.82 4.26
CA VAL A 201 7.86 5.76 5.73
C VAL A 201 9.12 6.48 6.22
N ALA A 202 10.26 6.37 5.51
CA ALA A 202 11.49 7.08 5.89
C ALA A 202 11.27 8.60 5.92
N LEU A 203 10.56 9.15 4.94
CA LEU A 203 10.22 10.58 4.90
C LEU A 203 9.21 10.97 5.99
N ALA A 204 8.17 10.17 6.21
CA ALA A 204 7.17 10.44 7.24
C ALA A 204 7.75 10.35 8.66
N ALA A 205 8.51 9.30 8.94
CA ALA A 205 9.20 9.12 10.22
C ALA A 205 10.23 10.23 10.46
N GLY A 206 11.07 10.52 9.46
CA GLY A 206 12.04 11.60 9.53
C GLY A 206 11.39 12.96 9.74
N LYS A 207 10.24 13.23 9.11
CA LYS A 207 9.47 14.45 9.34
C LYS A 207 8.95 14.54 10.77
N LEU A 208 8.43 13.47 11.34
CA LEU A 208 8.03 13.41 12.75
C LEU A 208 9.21 13.61 13.70
N MET A 209 10.38 13.11 13.33
CA MET A 209 11.66 13.33 14.04
C MET A 209 12.24 14.74 13.81
N LYS A 210 11.55 15.62 13.05
CA LYS A 210 11.95 17.00 12.72
C LYS A 210 13.28 17.08 11.96
N LEU A 211 13.58 16.11 11.10
CA LEU A 211 14.75 16.13 10.23
C LEU A 211 14.61 17.20 9.15
N ASP A 212 15.72 17.86 8.81
CA ASP A 212 15.80 18.77 7.66
C ASP A 212 15.84 18.00 6.32
N ALA A 213 15.74 18.72 5.21
CA ALA A 213 15.69 18.09 3.88
C ALA A 213 16.94 17.25 3.56
N ALA A 214 18.13 17.66 4.04
CA ALA A 214 19.36 16.91 3.81
C ALA A 214 19.33 15.56 4.53
N ARG A 215 18.93 15.52 5.80
CA ARG A 215 18.79 14.28 6.57
C ARG A 215 17.63 13.41 6.08
N LEU A 216 16.53 14.02 5.62
CA LEU A 216 15.44 13.29 4.96
C LEU A 216 15.91 12.60 3.68
N THR A 217 16.80 13.24 2.90
CA THR A 217 17.42 12.62 1.74
C THR A 217 18.23 11.39 2.14
N GLU A 218 19.04 11.49 3.19
CA GLU A 218 19.81 10.36 3.69
C GLU A 218 18.93 9.23 4.26
N ALA A 219 17.82 9.56 4.90
CA ALA A 219 16.85 8.57 5.35
C ALA A 219 16.28 7.76 4.19
N VAL A 220 15.97 8.40 3.06
CA VAL A 220 15.54 7.72 1.83
C VAL A 220 16.65 6.86 1.24
N ASN A 221 17.87 7.41 1.11
CA ASN A 221 19.02 6.69 0.57
C ASN A 221 19.33 5.42 1.37
N LEU A 222 19.28 5.49 2.71
CA LEU A 222 19.48 4.36 3.61
C LEU A 222 18.32 3.34 3.49
N ALA A 223 17.07 3.80 3.56
CA ALA A 223 15.91 2.92 3.58
C ALA A 223 15.78 2.07 2.31
N VAL A 224 16.04 2.67 1.14
CA VAL A 224 15.84 2.00 -0.15
C VAL A 224 16.94 0.97 -0.45
N ASN A 225 18.15 1.18 0.07
CA ASN A 225 19.31 0.39 -0.33
C ASN A 225 19.19 -1.12 0.01
N ASP A 226 18.74 -1.48 1.21
CA ASP A 226 19.00 -2.81 1.77
C ASP A 226 17.76 -3.73 1.88
N HIS A 227 16.54 -3.24 1.56
CA HIS A 227 15.32 -3.93 1.99
C HIS A 227 14.29 -4.16 0.87
N ILE A 228 14.75 -4.47 -0.34
CA ILE A 228 13.86 -4.71 -1.49
C ILE A 228 13.21 -6.08 -1.38
N ALA A 229 11.89 -6.12 -1.20
CA ALA A 229 11.12 -7.36 -1.06
C ALA A 229 10.97 -8.09 -2.41
N MET A 230 11.13 -9.41 -2.40
CA MET A 230 10.95 -10.26 -3.58
C MET A 230 9.48 -10.55 -3.85
N GLY A 231 9.11 -10.60 -5.13
CA GLY A 231 7.77 -10.99 -5.61
C GLY A 231 7.33 -12.40 -5.20
N GLN A 232 8.27 -13.28 -4.78
CA GLN A 232 7.95 -14.60 -4.24
C GLN A 232 6.99 -14.54 -3.04
N THR A 233 6.95 -13.43 -2.30
CA THR A 233 5.97 -13.15 -1.24
C THR A 233 4.52 -13.31 -1.72
N ARG A 234 4.24 -13.10 -3.01
CA ARG A 234 2.89 -13.09 -3.60
C ARG A 234 2.65 -14.22 -4.60
N ALA A 235 3.58 -15.19 -4.71
CA ALA A 235 3.50 -16.26 -5.70
C ALA A 235 3.27 -17.63 -5.05
N GLN A 236 2.57 -18.52 -5.77
CA GLN A 236 2.34 -19.92 -5.43
C GLN A 236 1.64 -20.10 -4.06
N VAL A 237 2.24 -20.88 -3.15
CA VAL A 237 1.75 -21.04 -1.77
C VAL A 237 2.13 -19.81 -0.96
N LEU A 238 1.15 -19.05 -0.53
CA LEU A 238 1.39 -17.89 0.32
C LEU A 238 1.61 -18.32 1.77
N SER A 239 2.54 -17.63 2.42
CA SER A 239 2.93 -17.86 3.81
C SER A 239 2.51 -16.70 4.72
N ASP A 240 2.69 -16.87 6.03
CA ASP A 240 2.51 -15.80 7.02
C ASP A 240 3.19 -14.48 6.61
N TRP A 241 4.33 -14.58 5.88
CA TRP A 241 5.12 -13.43 5.46
C TRP A 241 4.37 -12.46 4.56
N LYS A 242 3.37 -12.93 3.81
CA LYS A 242 2.49 -12.09 2.98
C LYS A 242 1.84 -10.95 3.78
N GLY A 243 1.44 -11.21 5.01
CA GLY A 243 0.87 -10.21 5.93
C GLY A 243 1.90 -9.40 6.72
N LEU A 244 3.20 -9.76 6.65
CA LEU A 244 4.26 -9.16 7.46
C LEU A 244 5.24 -8.29 6.66
N ALA A 245 5.35 -8.50 5.35
CA ALA A 245 6.35 -7.87 4.50
C ALA A 245 6.31 -6.33 4.54
N ASP A 246 5.12 -5.74 4.57
CA ASP A 246 4.94 -4.28 4.64
C ASP A 246 5.32 -3.74 6.04
N GLY A 247 5.00 -4.50 7.11
CA GLY A 247 5.44 -4.19 8.47
C GLY A 247 6.98 -4.20 8.61
N GLU A 248 7.65 -5.15 7.95
CA GLU A 248 9.12 -5.21 7.93
C GLU A 248 9.74 -4.07 7.13
N ALA A 249 9.19 -3.72 5.97
CA ALA A 249 9.63 -2.55 5.22
C ALA A 249 9.47 -1.26 6.05
N SER A 250 8.34 -1.13 6.74
CA SER A 250 8.08 0.00 7.65
C SER A 250 9.08 0.08 8.80
N ARG A 251 9.41 -1.07 9.43
CA ARG A 251 10.44 -1.17 10.47
C ARG A 251 11.78 -0.63 9.95
N ASN A 252 12.22 -1.14 8.82
CA ASN A 252 13.51 -0.77 8.23
C ASN A 252 13.56 0.70 7.84
N ALA A 253 12.47 1.26 7.33
CA ALA A 253 12.39 2.68 6.99
C ALA A 253 12.42 3.60 8.23
N VAL A 254 11.76 3.21 9.33
CA VAL A 254 11.88 3.92 10.63
C VAL A 254 13.32 3.86 11.14
N PHE A 255 13.95 2.69 11.10
CA PHE A 255 15.34 2.52 11.50
C PHE A 255 16.31 3.37 10.65
N ALA A 256 16.10 3.42 9.32
CA ALA A 256 16.86 4.29 8.42
C ALA A 256 16.72 5.79 8.79
N ALA A 257 15.52 6.25 9.14
CA ALA A 257 15.30 7.61 9.63
C ALA A 257 16.05 7.88 10.95
N MET A 258 16.10 6.89 11.85
CA MET A 258 16.89 6.99 13.10
C MET A 258 18.39 7.08 12.80
N LEU A 259 18.91 6.31 11.85
CA LEU A 259 20.31 6.37 11.40
C LEU A 259 20.65 7.74 10.81
N ALA A 260 19.79 8.26 9.92
CA ALA A 260 19.95 9.59 9.33
C ALA A 260 19.89 10.70 10.39
N ARG A 261 19.04 10.57 11.43
CA ARG A 261 19.03 11.47 12.59
C ARG A 261 20.38 11.48 13.31
N GLY A 262 21.03 10.31 13.40
CA GLY A 262 22.36 10.16 13.95
C GLY A 262 23.50 10.71 13.07
N GLY A 263 23.19 11.16 11.84
CA GLY A 263 24.15 11.74 10.91
C GLY A 263 24.78 10.74 9.95
N LEU A 264 24.24 9.50 9.85
CA LEU A 264 24.70 8.54 8.85
C LEU A 264 24.18 8.91 7.46
N THR A 265 25.00 8.63 6.44
CA THR A 265 24.69 8.86 5.02
C THR A 265 24.41 7.56 4.30
N GLY A 266 23.54 7.58 3.29
CA GLY A 266 23.23 6.46 2.44
C GLY A 266 23.85 6.56 1.05
N PRO A 267 23.81 5.49 0.25
CA PRO A 267 24.33 5.50 -1.11
C PRO A 267 23.47 6.39 -2.02
N ALA A 268 24.09 7.39 -2.65
CA ALA A 268 23.42 8.36 -3.51
C ALA A 268 24.03 8.39 -4.93
N PRO A 269 23.21 8.73 -5.94
CA PRO A 269 21.75 8.87 -5.93
C PRO A 269 21.07 7.49 -5.95
N ILE A 270 20.21 7.20 -4.98
CA ILE A 270 19.67 5.84 -4.78
C ILE A 270 18.68 5.41 -5.88
N PHE A 271 17.95 6.35 -6.49
CA PHE A 271 17.01 6.04 -7.57
C PHE A 271 17.70 5.93 -8.93
N GLU A 272 18.41 6.99 -9.34
CA GLU A 272 18.98 7.17 -10.68
C GLU A 272 20.38 6.58 -10.83
N GLY A 273 21.03 6.21 -9.73
CA GLY A 273 22.40 5.71 -9.71
C GLY A 273 22.61 4.52 -10.64
N ARG A 274 23.85 4.34 -11.12
CA ARG A 274 24.23 3.26 -12.05
C ARG A 274 23.78 1.86 -11.56
N LEU A 275 23.67 1.66 -10.26
CA LEU A 275 23.16 0.46 -9.59
C LEU A 275 21.95 0.79 -8.68
N GLY A 276 21.28 1.90 -8.92
CA GLY A 276 20.13 2.38 -8.15
C GLY A 276 18.83 1.65 -8.46
N LEU A 277 17.76 2.05 -7.78
CA LEU A 277 16.44 1.41 -7.83
C LEU A 277 15.87 1.34 -9.23
N PHE A 278 15.98 2.40 -10.02
CA PHE A 278 15.46 2.41 -11.39
C PHE A 278 16.17 1.35 -12.26
N LYS A 279 17.46 1.18 -12.09
CA LYS A 279 18.21 0.17 -12.86
C LYS A 279 17.89 -1.25 -12.43
N GLN A 280 17.81 -1.50 -11.12
CA GLN A 280 17.74 -2.85 -10.57
C GLN A 280 16.30 -3.35 -10.42
N VAL A 281 15.35 -2.47 -10.09
CA VAL A 281 14.04 -2.88 -9.56
C VAL A 281 12.89 -2.45 -10.47
N SER A 282 12.75 -1.16 -10.81
CA SER A 282 11.51 -0.66 -11.39
C SER A 282 11.56 -0.29 -12.88
N GLY A 283 12.75 -0.07 -13.44
CA GLY A 283 12.91 0.69 -14.66
C GLY A 283 12.82 2.19 -14.42
N GLU A 284 13.24 2.96 -15.41
CA GLU A 284 13.21 4.42 -15.37
C GLU A 284 11.79 4.94 -15.36
N ALA A 285 11.55 6.05 -14.64
CA ALA A 285 10.30 6.78 -14.65
C ALA A 285 10.55 8.25 -14.37
N ASP A 286 9.74 9.09 -15.00
CA ASP A 286 9.65 10.52 -14.67
C ASP A 286 8.60 10.70 -13.58
N ILE A 287 9.03 11.26 -12.43
CA ILE A 287 8.18 11.51 -11.26
C ILE A 287 8.20 13.00 -10.98
N ASP A 288 7.14 13.69 -11.42
CA ASP A 288 6.97 15.12 -11.22
C ASP A 288 6.44 15.42 -9.81
N VAL A 289 7.37 15.74 -8.89
CA VAL A 289 7.05 16.09 -7.49
C VAL A 289 6.24 17.41 -7.41
N GLY A 290 6.28 18.24 -8.44
CA GLY A 290 5.46 19.47 -8.53
C GLY A 290 3.95 19.20 -8.61
N LYS A 291 3.55 17.98 -9.00
CA LYS A 291 2.15 17.53 -9.06
C LYS A 291 1.66 16.83 -7.78
N PHE A 292 2.50 16.71 -6.76
CA PHE A 292 2.11 16.08 -5.51
C PHE A 292 1.11 16.94 -4.73
N GLY A 293 0.36 16.31 -3.82
CA GLY A 293 -0.69 16.94 -3.04
C GLY A 293 -0.25 18.17 -2.26
N GLY A 294 -1.18 19.06 -1.95
CA GLY A 294 -0.93 20.39 -1.40
C GLY A 294 -0.74 21.43 -2.50
N ARG A 295 -0.70 22.70 -2.13
CA ARG A 295 -0.54 23.83 -3.07
C ARG A 295 -1.57 23.84 -4.21
N GLY A 296 -2.81 23.41 -3.92
CA GLY A 296 -3.89 23.31 -4.90
C GLY A 296 -4.01 21.96 -5.61
N ASN A 297 -3.06 21.03 -5.42
CA ASN A 297 -3.14 19.67 -5.95
C ASN A 297 -3.83 18.73 -4.95
N GLN A 298 -4.60 17.76 -5.46
CA GLN A 298 -5.23 16.73 -4.64
C GLN A 298 -4.24 15.68 -4.17
N PHE A 299 -4.36 15.29 -2.90
CA PHE A 299 -3.61 14.17 -2.33
C PHE A 299 -4.16 12.81 -2.81
N ARG A 300 -3.26 11.87 -3.08
CA ARG A 300 -3.61 10.53 -3.55
C ARG A 300 -4.37 9.69 -2.52
N ILE A 301 -4.28 9.99 -1.24
CA ILE A 301 -5.10 9.33 -0.21
C ILE A 301 -6.60 9.42 -0.52
N ASN A 302 -7.05 10.47 -1.19
CA ASN A 302 -8.44 10.64 -1.60
C ASN A 302 -8.92 9.61 -2.64
N ARG A 303 -7.98 8.89 -3.29
CA ARG A 303 -8.25 7.78 -4.21
C ARG A 303 -7.98 6.41 -3.61
N CYS A 304 -7.57 6.32 -2.35
CA CYS A 304 -7.40 5.05 -1.67
C CYS A 304 -8.78 4.47 -1.29
N GLY A 305 -8.96 3.19 -1.58
CA GLY A 305 -10.15 2.44 -1.17
C GLY A 305 -9.95 1.75 0.19
N MET A 306 -11.04 1.25 0.78
CA MET A 306 -11.04 0.35 1.95
C MET A 306 -11.75 -0.92 1.56
N LYS A 307 -11.17 -2.09 1.81
CA LYS A 307 -11.78 -3.36 1.46
C LYS A 307 -13.02 -3.64 2.30
N ALA A 308 -14.06 -4.17 1.66
CA ALA A 308 -15.28 -4.60 2.33
C ALA A 308 -15.13 -6.00 2.93
N TYR A 309 -14.32 -6.86 2.30
CA TYR A 309 -14.12 -8.27 2.65
C TYR A 309 -12.63 -8.58 2.90
N PRO A 310 -12.32 -9.53 3.79
CA PRO A 310 -10.94 -9.96 4.09
C PRO A 310 -10.38 -10.82 2.96
N ALA A 311 -10.09 -10.21 1.82
CA ALA A 311 -9.64 -10.87 0.61
C ALA A 311 -8.88 -9.91 -0.32
N VAL A 312 -8.11 -10.47 -1.24
CA VAL A 312 -7.39 -9.70 -2.25
C VAL A 312 -8.32 -8.79 -3.06
N VAL A 313 -7.83 -7.63 -3.48
CA VAL A 313 -8.63 -6.60 -4.17
C VAL A 313 -9.39 -7.14 -5.39
N TYR A 314 -8.80 -8.04 -6.17
CA TYR A 314 -9.38 -8.58 -7.39
C TYR A 314 -10.57 -9.53 -7.14
N THR A 315 -10.84 -9.93 -5.91
CA THR A 315 -11.99 -10.76 -5.54
C THR A 315 -13.11 -9.98 -4.87
N GLN A 316 -12.93 -8.71 -4.54
CA GLN A 316 -13.93 -7.90 -3.84
C GLN A 316 -15.27 -7.82 -4.61
N THR A 317 -15.21 -7.53 -5.90
CA THR A 317 -16.40 -7.50 -6.78
C THR A 317 -16.90 -8.91 -7.14
N ALA A 318 -15.98 -9.88 -7.21
CA ALA A 318 -16.34 -11.28 -7.44
C ALA A 318 -17.20 -11.84 -6.29
N ILE A 319 -16.92 -11.48 -5.04
CA ILE A 319 -17.73 -11.86 -3.88
C ILE A 319 -19.18 -11.39 -4.07
N VAL A 320 -19.37 -10.13 -4.41
CA VAL A 320 -20.72 -9.56 -4.59
C VAL A 320 -21.43 -10.17 -5.82
N ALA A 321 -20.70 -10.37 -6.92
CA ALA A 321 -21.25 -11.04 -8.12
C ALA A 321 -21.64 -12.49 -7.81
N ALA A 322 -20.82 -13.23 -7.05
CA ALA A 322 -21.09 -14.62 -6.65
C ALA A 322 -22.34 -14.73 -5.78
N MET A 323 -22.46 -13.86 -4.77
CA MET A 323 -23.66 -13.80 -3.92
C MET A 323 -24.92 -13.51 -4.75
N ALA A 324 -24.86 -12.52 -5.65
CA ALA A 324 -26.01 -12.16 -6.49
C ALA A 324 -26.40 -13.27 -7.50
N VAL A 325 -25.43 -14.00 -8.06
CA VAL A 325 -25.70 -15.19 -8.87
C VAL A 325 -26.35 -16.30 -8.04
N ALA A 326 -25.80 -16.55 -6.84
CA ALA A 326 -26.33 -17.58 -5.94
C ALA A 326 -27.77 -17.26 -5.51
N ASP A 327 -28.08 -16.02 -5.18
CA ASP A 327 -29.43 -15.58 -4.76
C ASP A 327 -30.45 -15.77 -5.87
N GLU A 328 -30.07 -15.49 -7.14
CA GLU A 328 -30.95 -15.74 -8.29
C GLU A 328 -31.15 -17.24 -8.53
N VAL A 329 -30.09 -18.04 -8.51
CA VAL A 329 -30.17 -19.50 -8.70
C VAL A 329 -30.98 -20.18 -7.62
N THR A 330 -30.92 -19.69 -6.39
CA THR A 330 -31.59 -20.31 -5.23
C THR A 330 -32.96 -19.68 -4.90
N LYS A 331 -33.41 -18.73 -5.74
CA LYS A 331 -34.68 -18.03 -5.52
C LYS A 331 -35.84 -19.02 -5.47
N GLY A 332 -36.57 -18.98 -4.34
CA GLY A 332 -37.70 -19.88 -4.08
C GLY A 332 -37.32 -21.33 -3.76
N ALA A 333 -36.07 -21.69 -3.72
CA ALA A 333 -35.63 -23.03 -3.35
C ALA A 333 -35.67 -23.21 -1.81
N PRO A 334 -36.17 -24.34 -1.31
CA PRO A 334 -36.22 -24.61 0.13
C PRO A 334 -34.84 -24.89 0.74
N ASP A 335 -33.89 -25.34 -0.07
CA ASP A 335 -32.51 -25.65 0.33
C ASP A 335 -31.55 -24.96 -0.64
N ARG A 336 -30.82 -23.94 -0.13
CA ARG A 336 -29.82 -23.18 -0.88
C ARG A 336 -28.72 -24.06 -1.42
N ALA A 337 -28.21 -24.97 -0.59
CA ALA A 337 -27.09 -25.83 -0.98
C ALA A 337 -27.46 -26.78 -2.11
N ALA A 338 -28.61 -27.47 -2.00
CA ALA A 338 -29.13 -28.35 -3.03
C ALA A 338 -29.39 -27.59 -4.36
N ALA A 339 -29.91 -26.38 -4.29
CA ALA A 339 -30.11 -25.54 -5.48
C ALA A 339 -28.79 -25.16 -6.16
N LEU A 340 -27.74 -24.83 -5.43
CA LEU A 340 -26.41 -24.53 -5.97
C LEU A 340 -25.74 -25.75 -6.60
N GLU A 341 -26.03 -26.97 -6.13
CA GLU A 341 -25.51 -28.21 -6.74
C GLU A 341 -26.01 -28.45 -8.18
N ARG A 342 -27.15 -27.85 -8.58
CA ARG A 342 -27.65 -27.84 -9.95
C ARG A 342 -26.77 -27.09 -10.94
N ILE A 343 -25.85 -26.26 -10.45
CA ILE A 343 -24.85 -25.57 -11.28
C ILE A 343 -23.88 -26.62 -11.82
N VAL A 344 -23.72 -26.68 -13.14
CA VAL A 344 -22.79 -27.59 -13.82
C VAL A 344 -21.45 -26.93 -14.10
N SER A 345 -21.44 -25.62 -14.36
CA SER A 345 -20.20 -24.85 -14.54
C SER A 345 -20.38 -23.38 -14.16
N ILE A 346 -19.26 -22.75 -13.79
CA ILE A 346 -19.17 -21.33 -13.49
C ILE A 346 -18.01 -20.73 -14.29
N GLU A 347 -18.31 -19.70 -15.04
CA GLU A 347 -17.35 -18.92 -15.81
C GLU A 347 -17.11 -17.58 -15.09
N ILE A 348 -15.87 -17.31 -14.69
CA ILE A 348 -15.45 -16.03 -14.08
C ILE A 348 -14.59 -15.29 -15.08
N ALA A 349 -15.06 -14.13 -15.52
CA ALA A 349 -14.30 -13.18 -16.30
C ALA A 349 -13.76 -12.08 -15.38
N THR A 350 -12.45 -11.85 -15.41
CA THR A 350 -11.76 -10.87 -14.59
C THR A 350 -10.67 -10.14 -15.38
N SER A 351 -9.99 -9.20 -14.77
CA SER A 351 -8.85 -8.51 -15.39
C SER A 351 -7.62 -9.41 -15.49
N LYS A 352 -6.68 -9.04 -16.37
CA LYS A 352 -5.40 -9.75 -16.54
C LYS A 352 -4.67 -9.96 -15.21
N ARG A 353 -4.53 -8.91 -14.38
CA ARG A 353 -3.90 -9.03 -13.05
C ARG A 353 -4.76 -9.84 -12.07
N GLY A 354 -6.08 -9.73 -12.16
CA GLY A 354 -7.00 -10.56 -11.39
C GLY A 354 -6.76 -12.04 -11.67
N LEU A 355 -6.70 -12.46 -12.94
CA LEU A 355 -6.36 -13.83 -13.31
C LEU A 355 -4.98 -14.23 -12.78
N GLN A 356 -3.96 -13.42 -13.03
CA GLN A 356 -2.58 -13.72 -12.63
C GLN A 356 -2.42 -13.96 -11.12
N GLN A 357 -3.09 -13.16 -10.29
CA GLN A 357 -2.94 -13.24 -8.84
C GLN A 357 -3.88 -14.24 -8.16
N THR A 358 -5.02 -14.57 -8.80
CA THR A 358 -6.08 -15.30 -8.08
C THR A 358 -6.57 -16.57 -8.75
N GLY A 359 -6.23 -16.82 -10.03
CA GLY A 359 -6.78 -17.92 -10.80
C GLY A 359 -5.83 -18.62 -11.76
N SER A 360 -4.57 -18.17 -11.92
CA SER A 360 -3.63 -18.79 -12.87
C SER A 360 -2.79 -19.91 -12.26
N GLU A 361 -2.56 -19.90 -10.94
CA GLU A 361 -1.71 -20.85 -10.26
C GLU A 361 -2.54 -21.99 -9.66
N ARG A 362 -2.03 -23.25 -9.78
CA ARG A 362 -2.75 -24.45 -9.31
C ARG A 362 -3.03 -24.44 -7.81
N GLU A 363 -2.19 -23.78 -7.02
CA GLU A 363 -2.33 -23.65 -5.56
C GLU A 363 -3.60 -22.89 -5.18
N LYS A 364 -4.09 -21.99 -6.05
CA LYS A 364 -5.36 -21.27 -5.86
C LYS A 364 -6.58 -22.19 -5.98
N TRP A 365 -6.43 -23.37 -6.63
CA TRP A 365 -7.48 -24.36 -6.82
C TRP A 365 -7.53 -25.41 -5.70
N ALA A 366 -6.54 -25.41 -4.79
CA ALA A 366 -6.50 -26.26 -3.61
C ALA A 366 -5.78 -25.53 -2.46
N PRO A 367 -6.32 -24.40 -1.97
CA PRO A 367 -5.62 -23.57 -0.99
C PRO A 367 -5.49 -24.31 0.35
N ALA A 368 -4.25 -24.46 0.83
CA ALA A 368 -3.94 -25.14 2.08
C ALA A 368 -3.74 -24.20 3.27
N THR A 369 -3.52 -22.90 2.99
CA THR A 369 -3.32 -21.86 3.99
C THR A 369 -4.38 -20.77 3.85
N ARG A 370 -4.63 -20.02 4.94
CA ARG A 370 -5.48 -18.84 4.91
C ARG A 370 -5.02 -17.86 3.81
N ASP A 371 -3.72 -17.54 3.78
CA ASP A 371 -3.16 -16.56 2.86
C ASP A 371 -3.27 -16.97 1.38
N THR A 372 -3.22 -18.27 1.08
CA THR A 372 -3.51 -18.76 -0.27
C THR A 372 -5.00 -18.68 -0.58
N ALA A 373 -5.87 -18.97 0.38
CA ALA A 373 -7.31 -18.99 0.21
C ALA A 373 -7.90 -17.59 0.01
N ASP A 374 -7.42 -16.58 0.73
CA ASP A 374 -7.86 -15.18 0.57
C ASP A 374 -7.36 -14.55 -0.75
N HIS A 375 -6.52 -15.28 -1.50
CA HIS A 375 -6.06 -14.98 -2.86
C HIS A 375 -6.57 -16.00 -3.90
N SER A 376 -7.55 -16.83 -3.56
CA SER A 376 -8.12 -17.82 -4.48
C SER A 376 -9.48 -17.37 -5.00
N MET A 377 -9.55 -16.96 -6.25
CA MET A 377 -10.82 -16.62 -6.93
C MET A 377 -11.82 -17.79 -6.86
N PRO A 378 -11.43 -19.04 -7.20
CA PRO A 378 -12.37 -20.17 -7.12
C PRO A 378 -12.86 -20.45 -5.71
N PHE A 379 -11.98 -20.43 -4.68
CA PHE A 379 -12.36 -20.68 -3.30
C PHE A 379 -13.32 -19.61 -2.77
N ILE A 380 -12.95 -18.34 -2.95
CA ILE A 380 -13.76 -17.20 -2.49
C ILE A 380 -15.13 -17.19 -3.16
N THR A 381 -15.18 -17.44 -4.49
CA THR A 381 -16.45 -17.52 -5.22
C THR A 381 -17.33 -18.64 -4.68
N ALA A 382 -16.78 -19.86 -4.52
CA ALA A 382 -17.52 -20.98 -3.96
C ALA A 382 -18.05 -20.68 -2.54
N ARG A 383 -17.19 -20.15 -1.66
CA ARG A 383 -17.57 -19.76 -0.29
C ARG A 383 -18.68 -18.72 -0.28
N ALA A 384 -18.51 -17.63 -1.08
CA ALA A 384 -19.51 -16.56 -1.17
C ALA A 384 -20.88 -17.06 -1.64
N MET A 385 -20.91 -17.99 -2.59
CA MET A 385 -22.17 -18.60 -3.06
C MET A 385 -22.86 -19.43 -1.99
N PHE A 386 -22.11 -20.25 -1.25
CA PHE A 386 -22.70 -21.16 -0.23
C PHE A 386 -23.00 -20.43 1.09
N ASP A 387 -22.08 -19.58 1.58
CA ASP A 387 -22.19 -18.95 2.89
C ASP A 387 -23.00 -17.64 2.85
N GLY A 388 -23.11 -17.00 1.67
CA GLY A 388 -23.77 -15.68 1.50
C GLY A 388 -22.95 -14.52 2.05
N ASP A 389 -21.70 -14.75 2.45
CA ASP A 389 -20.75 -13.74 2.94
C ASP A 389 -19.32 -14.28 2.92
N ILE A 390 -18.34 -13.39 3.01
CA ILE A 390 -16.93 -13.71 3.25
C ILE A 390 -16.45 -12.95 4.49
N THR A 391 -16.10 -13.70 5.50
CA THR A 391 -15.57 -13.20 6.78
C THR A 391 -14.23 -13.86 7.11
N ASN A 392 -13.60 -13.44 8.20
CA ASN A 392 -12.38 -14.11 8.68
C ASN A 392 -12.60 -15.60 8.97
N ASP A 393 -13.79 -15.98 9.42
CA ASP A 393 -14.16 -17.37 9.66
C ASP A 393 -14.26 -18.21 8.39
N SER A 394 -14.43 -17.61 7.22
CA SER A 394 -14.45 -18.30 5.93
C SER A 394 -13.14 -19.03 5.63
N TYR A 395 -12.06 -18.66 6.29
CA TYR A 395 -10.71 -19.24 6.16
C TYR A 395 -10.31 -20.13 7.32
N ALA A 396 -11.24 -20.52 8.21
CA ALA A 396 -10.94 -21.46 9.28
C ALA A 396 -10.42 -22.80 8.73
N PRO A 397 -9.47 -23.48 9.40
CA PRO A 397 -8.84 -24.70 8.88
C PRO A 397 -9.83 -25.79 8.43
N ALA A 398 -10.97 -25.92 9.13
CA ALA A 398 -12.03 -26.88 8.75
C ALA A 398 -12.71 -26.47 7.44
N LYS A 399 -12.92 -25.15 7.21
CA LYS A 399 -13.56 -24.62 6.01
C LYS A 399 -12.68 -24.70 4.76
N LEU A 400 -11.36 -24.62 4.92
CA LEU A 400 -10.40 -24.84 3.82
C LEU A 400 -10.43 -26.27 3.28
N LYS A 401 -10.85 -27.24 4.11
CA LYS A 401 -10.89 -28.67 3.77
C LYS A 401 -12.30 -29.20 3.53
N GLU A 402 -13.31 -28.33 3.43
CA GLU A 402 -14.69 -28.72 3.24
C GLU A 402 -14.90 -29.42 1.88
N PRO A 403 -15.25 -30.73 1.83
CA PRO A 403 -15.27 -31.48 0.58
C PRO A 403 -16.23 -30.90 -0.46
N ARG A 404 -17.38 -30.38 -0.03
CA ARG A 404 -18.38 -29.76 -0.92
C ARG A 404 -17.81 -28.54 -1.64
N ILE A 405 -17.12 -27.68 -0.93
CA ILE A 405 -16.50 -26.47 -1.50
C ILE A 405 -15.41 -26.86 -2.50
N LEU A 406 -14.52 -27.80 -2.10
CA LEU A 406 -13.45 -28.28 -2.98
C LEU A 406 -13.99 -28.92 -4.26
N ALA A 407 -15.07 -29.70 -4.16
CA ALA A 407 -15.75 -30.29 -5.31
C ALA A 407 -16.42 -29.22 -6.18
N PHE A 408 -17.06 -28.23 -5.58
CA PHE A 408 -17.70 -27.12 -6.30
C PHE A 408 -16.70 -26.25 -7.04
N MET A 409 -15.52 -26.02 -6.48
CA MET A 409 -14.43 -25.28 -7.14
C MET A 409 -14.01 -25.91 -8.48
N GLN A 410 -14.15 -27.25 -8.64
CA GLN A 410 -13.80 -27.92 -9.90
C GLN A 410 -14.76 -27.57 -11.05
N LYS A 411 -15.91 -26.98 -10.76
CA LYS A 411 -16.88 -26.46 -11.77
C LYS A 411 -16.53 -25.05 -12.24
N ILE A 412 -15.54 -24.39 -11.61
CA ILE A 412 -15.20 -22.98 -11.87
C ILE A 412 -14.08 -22.90 -12.89
N THR A 413 -14.19 -21.97 -13.82
CA THR A 413 -13.11 -21.51 -14.71
C THR A 413 -12.90 -20.01 -14.51
N VAL A 414 -11.63 -19.57 -14.56
CA VAL A 414 -11.27 -18.15 -14.44
C VAL A 414 -10.51 -17.76 -15.70
N ALA A 415 -10.93 -16.68 -16.35
CA ALA A 415 -10.32 -16.20 -17.58
C ALA A 415 -10.18 -14.67 -17.57
N GLU A 416 -9.18 -14.16 -18.31
CA GLU A 416 -9.09 -12.74 -18.60
C GLU A 416 -10.20 -12.31 -19.57
N ASP A 417 -10.81 -11.17 -19.29
CA ASP A 417 -11.62 -10.42 -20.23
C ASP A 417 -10.91 -9.09 -20.52
N PRO A 418 -10.48 -8.83 -21.79
CA PRO A 418 -9.77 -7.60 -22.13
C PRO A 418 -10.57 -6.33 -21.87
N GLU A 419 -11.91 -6.36 -21.97
CA GLU A 419 -12.76 -5.23 -21.66
C GLU A 419 -12.75 -4.93 -20.16
N LEU A 420 -12.78 -5.96 -19.31
CA LEU A 420 -12.64 -5.80 -17.86
C LEU A 420 -11.23 -5.32 -17.50
N THR A 421 -10.21 -5.82 -18.21
CA THR A 421 -8.82 -5.36 -18.03
C THR A 421 -8.68 -3.86 -18.31
N ALA A 422 -9.29 -3.37 -19.39
CA ALA A 422 -9.24 -1.95 -19.77
C ALA A 422 -9.98 -1.02 -18.79
N ARG A 423 -10.90 -1.54 -17.98
CA ARG A 423 -11.69 -0.79 -16.99
C ARG A 423 -11.09 -0.78 -15.58
N VAL A 424 -9.96 -1.47 -15.36
CA VAL A 424 -9.28 -1.43 -14.07
C VAL A 424 -8.71 -0.04 -13.80
N GLY A 425 -8.99 0.51 -12.62
CA GLY A 425 -8.59 1.83 -12.19
C GLY A 425 -9.13 2.11 -10.80
N ASP A 426 -10.10 3.01 -10.68
CA ASP A 426 -10.75 3.30 -9.40
C ASP A 426 -11.70 2.16 -8.95
N ALA A 427 -11.93 1.16 -9.81
CA ALA A 427 -12.68 -0.06 -9.56
C ALA A 427 -11.99 -1.29 -10.18
N VAL A 428 -12.42 -2.48 -9.79
CA VAL A 428 -11.90 -3.76 -10.30
C VAL A 428 -13.09 -4.65 -10.72
N PRO A 429 -13.54 -4.57 -11.97
CA PRO A 429 -14.74 -5.28 -12.43
C PRO A 429 -14.54 -6.79 -12.51
N THR A 430 -15.63 -7.52 -12.21
CA THR A 430 -15.70 -8.98 -12.37
C THR A 430 -17.08 -9.39 -12.87
N ARG A 431 -17.15 -10.35 -13.79
CA ARG A 431 -18.39 -10.98 -14.26
C ARG A 431 -18.38 -12.47 -13.93
N ILE A 432 -19.45 -12.96 -13.31
CA ILE A 432 -19.67 -14.38 -13.00
C ILE A 432 -20.91 -14.87 -13.72
N THR A 433 -20.78 -15.99 -14.43
CA THR A 433 -21.88 -16.65 -15.11
C THR A 433 -21.98 -18.11 -14.63
N ALA A 434 -23.10 -18.48 -14.01
CA ALA A 434 -23.43 -19.85 -13.67
C ALA A 434 -24.27 -20.48 -14.80
N ILE A 435 -23.97 -21.74 -15.14
CA ILE A 435 -24.70 -22.54 -16.10
C ILE A 435 -25.36 -23.69 -15.34
N LEU A 436 -26.67 -23.83 -15.45
CA LEU A 436 -27.46 -24.86 -14.79
C LEU A 436 -27.60 -26.10 -15.65
N ALA A 437 -27.98 -27.22 -15.05
CA ALA A 437 -28.16 -28.51 -15.73
C ALA A 437 -29.20 -28.47 -16.86
N ASP A 438 -30.17 -27.56 -16.80
CA ASP A 438 -31.18 -27.34 -17.84
C ASP A 438 -30.71 -26.38 -18.95
N GLY A 439 -29.46 -25.90 -18.89
CA GLY A 439 -28.88 -24.99 -19.85
C GLY A 439 -29.14 -23.50 -19.54
N GLN A 440 -29.92 -23.18 -18.49
CA GLN A 440 -30.13 -21.80 -18.09
C GLN A 440 -28.80 -21.15 -17.68
N ARG A 441 -28.59 -19.91 -18.10
CA ARG A 441 -27.40 -19.09 -17.73
C ARG A 441 -27.84 -17.94 -16.84
N VAL A 442 -27.20 -17.83 -15.68
CA VAL A 442 -27.40 -16.71 -14.74
C VAL A 442 -26.09 -15.92 -14.64
N SER A 443 -26.09 -14.68 -15.06
CA SER A 443 -24.89 -13.84 -15.12
C SER A 443 -25.05 -12.56 -14.33
N ARG A 444 -23.99 -12.18 -13.61
CA ARG A 444 -23.88 -10.88 -12.91
C ARG A 444 -22.49 -10.30 -13.15
N GLU A 445 -22.49 -9.04 -13.54
CA GLU A 445 -21.28 -8.23 -13.60
C GLU A 445 -21.36 -7.15 -12.52
N VAL A 446 -20.28 -7.03 -11.73
CA VAL A 446 -20.13 -6.01 -10.71
C VAL A 446 -18.88 -5.20 -11.03
N ASN A 447 -19.07 -3.91 -11.24
CA ASN A 447 -17.99 -2.98 -11.60
C ASN A 447 -17.34 -2.38 -10.38
N ASP A 448 -18.13 -2.02 -9.38
CA ASP A 448 -17.70 -1.25 -8.21
C ASP A 448 -18.55 -1.60 -6.98
N ILE A 449 -17.93 -1.53 -5.82
CA ILE A 449 -18.58 -1.76 -4.53
C ILE A 449 -18.23 -0.65 -3.54
N PRO A 450 -19.02 -0.44 -2.47
CA PRO A 450 -18.61 0.47 -1.41
C PRO A 450 -17.23 0.10 -0.87
N GLY A 451 -16.31 1.07 -0.90
CA GLY A 451 -14.93 0.91 -0.47
C GLY A 451 -13.89 1.12 -1.56
N PHE A 452 -14.26 1.06 -2.83
CA PHE A 452 -13.35 1.49 -3.91
C PHE A 452 -13.32 3.02 -4.08
N ALA A 453 -12.32 3.52 -4.80
CA ALA A 453 -12.11 4.95 -5.00
C ALA A 453 -13.32 5.66 -5.66
N GLY A 454 -13.97 4.99 -6.63
CA GLY A 454 -15.18 5.51 -7.29
C GLY A 454 -16.42 5.51 -6.38
N LYS A 455 -16.43 4.68 -5.34
CA LYS A 455 -17.54 4.56 -4.38
C LYS A 455 -17.02 4.44 -2.95
N PRO A 456 -16.39 5.49 -2.40
CA PRO A 456 -15.73 5.42 -1.09
C PRO A 456 -16.71 5.14 0.03
N MET A 457 -16.27 4.34 1.02
CA MET A 457 -17.02 4.16 2.27
C MET A 457 -17.26 5.49 2.94
N GLN A 458 -18.49 5.70 3.40
CA GLN A 458 -18.89 6.85 4.19
C GLN A 458 -18.70 6.55 5.69
N ARG A 459 -18.72 7.58 6.53
CA ARG A 459 -18.53 7.44 7.97
C ARG A 459 -19.38 6.33 8.60
N PRO A 460 -20.69 6.16 8.30
CA PRO A 460 -21.46 5.05 8.85
C PRO A 460 -20.96 3.66 8.45
N ASP A 461 -20.37 3.51 7.26
CA ASP A 461 -19.82 2.25 6.78
C ASP A 461 -18.50 1.92 7.50
N ILE A 462 -17.65 2.92 7.71
CA ILE A 462 -16.39 2.82 8.45
C ILE A 462 -16.68 2.46 9.91
N ASP A 463 -17.64 3.14 10.53
CA ASP A 463 -18.08 2.86 11.90
C ASP A 463 -18.58 1.42 12.04
N ARG A 464 -19.38 0.95 11.08
CA ARG A 464 -19.90 -0.43 11.05
C ARG A 464 -18.75 -1.43 10.90
N LYS A 465 -17.82 -1.17 9.99
CA LYS A 465 -16.64 -2.04 9.78
C LYS A 465 -15.76 -2.10 11.03
N PHE A 466 -15.44 -0.95 11.62
CA PHE A 466 -14.68 -0.88 12.88
C PHE A 466 -15.35 -1.68 14.00
N ARG A 467 -16.67 -1.48 14.23
CA ARG A 467 -17.43 -2.22 15.25
C ARG A 467 -17.45 -3.72 14.98
N GLY A 468 -17.57 -4.12 13.70
CA GLY A 468 -17.49 -5.52 13.28
C GLY A 468 -16.13 -6.13 13.58
N ASN A 469 -15.06 -5.41 13.28
CA ASN A 469 -13.68 -5.82 13.56
C ASN A 469 -13.37 -5.94 15.06
N ILE A 470 -13.87 -5.01 15.87
CA ILE A 470 -13.73 -5.09 17.32
C ILE A 470 -14.52 -6.29 17.90
N GLY A 471 -15.72 -6.56 17.36
CA GLY A 471 -16.55 -7.66 17.78
C GLY A 471 -16.87 -7.62 19.27
N LYS A 472 -16.57 -8.71 19.99
CA LYS A 472 -16.81 -8.86 21.44
C LYS A 472 -15.58 -8.49 22.31
N ARG A 473 -14.47 -8.01 21.71
CA ARG A 473 -13.23 -7.73 22.46
C ARG A 473 -13.42 -6.57 23.45
N TRP A 474 -14.22 -5.57 23.08
CA TRP A 474 -14.51 -4.43 23.93
C TRP A 474 -16.01 -4.31 24.21
N PRO A 475 -16.39 -3.80 25.40
CA PRO A 475 -17.73 -3.35 25.65
C PRO A 475 -18.13 -2.25 24.64
N ARG A 476 -19.42 -2.21 24.27
CA ARG A 476 -19.94 -1.21 23.31
C ARG A 476 -19.56 0.22 23.70
N GLN A 477 -19.67 0.56 24.98
CA GLN A 477 -19.33 1.90 25.48
C GLN A 477 -17.87 2.26 25.20
N LYS A 478 -16.92 1.34 25.42
CA LYS A 478 -15.49 1.54 25.09
C LYS A 478 -15.31 1.72 23.58
N THR A 479 -15.93 0.85 22.77
CA THR A 479 -15.86 0.93 21.30
C THR A 479 -16.34 2.29 20.80
N ASP A 480 -17.47 2.78 21.32
CA ASP A 480 -18.06 4.07 20.95
C ASP A 480 -17.14 5.24 21.33
N ALA A 481 -16.58 5.23 22.55
CA ALA A 481 -15.67 6.27 23.04
C ALA A 481 -14.38 6.33 22.22
N VAL A 482 -13.77 5.18 21.94
CA VAL A 482 -12.56 5.11 21.11
C VAL A 482 -12.83 5.62 19.69
N LEU A 483 -13.92 5.16 19.08
CA LEU A 483 -14.30 5.59 17.73
C LEU A 483 -14.53 7.10 17.65
N GLN A 484 -15.21 7.67 18.65
CA GLN A 484 -15.39 9.12 18.76
C GLN A 484 -14.05 9.86 18.87
N SER A 485 -13.12 9.36 19.68
CA SER A 485 -11.78 9.96 19.84
C SER A 485 -10.99 9.92 18.54
N LEU A 486 -11.06 8.80 17.79
CA LEU A 486 -10.39 8.66 16.50
C LEU A 486 -10.98 9.60 15.44
N TRP A 487 -12.30 9.86 15.44
CA TRP A 487 -12.91 10.86 14.56
C TRP A 487 -12.53 12.30 14.91
N LEU A 488 -12.05 12.52 16.13
CA LEU A 488 -11.54 13.82 16.61
C LEU A 488 -10.02 13.85 16.70
N LEU A 489 -9.32 13.01 15.90
CA LEU A 489 -7.86 12.82 15.96
C LEU A 489 -7.11 14.16 15.89
N GLU A 490 -7.56 15.11 15.07
CA GLU A 490 -6.92 16.43 14.93
C GLU A 490 -6.99 17.27 16.23
N LYS A 491 -7.87 16.92 17.16
CA LYS A 491 -8.02 17.56 18.46
C LYS A 491 -7.34 16.81 19.60
N THR A 492 -6.69 15.69 19.30
CA THR A 492 -6.05 14.85 20.30
C THR A 492 -4.83 15.58 20.89
N PRO A 493 -4.81 15.83 22.20
CA PRO A 493 -3.69 16.53 22.83
C PRO A 493 -2.46 15.63 23.05
N ASP A 494 -2.66 14.31 23.18
CA ASP A 494 -1.64 13.32 23.46
C ASP A 494 -1.95 12.00 22.71
N ILE A 495 -1.10 11.67 21.73
CA ILE A 495 -1.22 10.46 20.93
C ILE A 495 -1.03 9.21 21.80
N GLY A 496 -0.10 9.24 22.76
CA GLY A 496 0.13 8.11 23.67
C GLY A 496 -1.08 7.82 24.54
N ALA A 497 -1.76 8.83 25.05
CA ALA A 497 -3.03 8.67 25.78
C ALA A 497 -4.12 8.06 24.91
N LEU A 498 -4.23 8.48 23.64
CA LEU A 498 -5.15 7.87 22.68
C LEU A 498 -4.83 6.39 22.45
N LEU A 499 -3.56 6.04 22.17
CA LEU A 499 -3.13 4.66 21.92
C LEU A 499 -3.33 3.76 23.15
N ALA A 500 -3.18 4.29 24.37
CA ALA A 500 -3.44 3.55 25.62
C ALA A 500 -4.92 3.09 25.74
N THR A 501 -5.87 3.75 25.08
CA THR A 501 -7.29 3.32 25.06
C THR A 501 -7.52 2.07 24.23
N LEU A 502 -6.57 1.70 23.36
CA LEU A 502 -6.69 0.59 22.41
C LEU A 502 -6.33 -0.79 23.00
N THR A 503 -6.12 -0.91 24.30
CA THR A 503 -5.83 -2.20 24.96
C THR A 503 -6.96 -3.21 24.76
N VAL A 504 -6.61 -4.49 24.52
CA VAL A 504 -7.53 -5.62 24.33
C VAL A 504 -7.72 -6.36 25.65
#